data_a8d1a32cc1a61a9787db1f487534dc15
#
_entry.id   a8d1a32cc1a61a9787db1f487534dc15
#
_cell.length_a   1.000
_cell.length_b   1.000
_cell.length_c   1.000
_cell.angle_alpha   90.00
_cell.angle_beta   90.00
_cell.angle_gamma   90.00
#
_symmetry.space_group_name_H-M   'P 1'
#
loop_
_entity.id
_entity.type
_entity.pdbx_description
1 polymer ?
#
loop_
_entity_poly.entity_id
_entity_poly.type
_entity_poly.pdbx_seq_one_letter_code
_entity_poly.pdbx_strand_id
1 'polypeptide(L)'
;MASERLSAVYPLNAKSIDEIAAQIEEYLNDLGYERSNILRIRLGMEEALLRWRDRFGDGPSVRFMTESNWFRNGITLQLDGESCDPFANTEDDFGAWAGSLLGSVGIEPHYVYRQRSNIIQLRLKKVDRNPALRLLSFLVVGVALAGVSEALLSPELRSSILLTVLDPIQNAFFRVLNAASGPLIFLTLLNAICGVGHVTAAGLNGRRMLERLLLLNVFVALVAMLIAIPIFRLGFDEFLPDSEQVSSVLDLFLHFIPNDLLSPFVDGDSPQIILVALILGYALINAGSQAGGLISLVDQTNAVGLIVVNWVNRLSPYFIVMLLVLNIWENSIRSLLGIWIPLLTALGISLIPLSVALAIVCRTQKIALPKLLKKVWPSFLLAMKSASVDASYGANERCCERELGIQGRFLKRSMPLGLVLYMPASIVTTIAVTFYAADTAGIHASLVWYLVAVFMAVALIVATPPVSGIGIVTYAAIFTRLDIPETALTIALIADILSAFFTSPLNQLMLQLELVMEADRSNNLNQQLLQK
;
A
#
# COMPACT_ATOMS: atom_id res chain seq x y z
N MET A 1 -18.55 13.18 -19.49
CA MET A 1 -17.91 12.25 -20.44
C MET A 1 -18.78 11.02 -20.52
N ALA A 2 -19.27 10.69 -21.73
CA ALA A 2 -20.16 9.56 -21.97
C ALA A 2 -19.44 8.24 -21.65
N SER A 3 -20.14 7.30 -21.00
CA SER A 3 -19.63 5.96 -20.78
C SER A 3 -19.48 5.28 -22.15
N GLU A 4 -18.28 4.90 -22.52
CA GLU A 4 -18.07 3.98 -23.63
C GLU A 4 -18.63 2.61 -23.24
N ARG A 5 -19.81 2.27 -23.76
CA ARG A 5 -20.39 0.94 -23.65
C ARG A 5 -20.26 0.26 -24.99
N LEU A 6 -19.36 -0.70 -25.08
CA LEU A 6 -19.36 -1.63 -26.19
C LEU A 6 -20.37 -2.74 -25.84
N SER A 7 -21.37 -2.95 -26.68
CA SER A 7 -22.31 -4.06 -26.53
C SER A 7 -22.38 -4.79 -27.89
N ALA A 8 -22.00 -6.06 -27.89
CA ALA A 8 -22.06 -6.90 -29.07
C ALA A 8 -22.71 -8.24 -28.70
N VAL A 9 -23.39 -8.83 -29.68
CA VAL A 9 -24.07 -10.12 -29.50
C VAL A 9 -23.40 -11.13 -30.42
N TYR A 10 -23.00 -12.25 -29.86
CA TYR A 10 -22.30 -13.32 -30.55
C TYR A 10 -23.04 -14.64 -30.43
N PRO A 11 -23.13 -15.49 -31.47
CA PRO A 11 -23.60 -16.85 -31.29
C PRO A 11 -22.59 -17.65 -30.44
N LEU A 12 -23.07 -18.53 -29.57
CA LEU A 12 -22.22 -19.34 -28.71
C LEU A 12 -21.60 -20.50 -29.52
N ASN A 13 -20.49 -20.23 -30.21
CA ASN A 13 -19.72 -21.22 -30.94
C ASN A 13 -18.22 -20.99 -30.76
N ALA A 14 -17.38 -21.95 -31.15
CA ALA A 14 -15.93 -21.87 -30.96
C ALA A 14 -15.31 -20.60 -31.54
N LYS A 15 -15.71 -20.18 -32.75
CA LYS A 15 -15.19 -18.98 -33.40
C LYS A 15 -15.54 -17.70 -32.65
N SER A 16 -16.77 -17.59 -32.17
CA SER A 16 -17.22 -16.42 -31.40
C SER A 16 -16.59 -16.35 -30.00
N ILE A 17 -16.27 -17.49 -29.39
CA ILE A 17 -15.52 -17.53 -28.12
C ILE A 17 -14.12 -16.91 -28.34
N ASP A 18 -13.42 -17.25 -29.41
CA ASP A 18 -12.13 -16.64 -29.75
C ASP A 18 -12.25 -15.12 -30.02
N GLU A 19 -13.32 -14.69 -30.70
CA GLU A 19 -13.59 -13.27 -30.95
C GLU A 19 -13.86 -12.49 -29.66
N ILE A 20 -14.68 -13.04 -28.73
CA ILE A 20 -14.94 -12.45 -27.42
C ILE A 20 -13.63 -12.41 -26.61
N ALA A 21 -12.85 -13.46 -26.63
CA ALA A 21 -11.56 -13.54 -25.95
C ALA A 21 -10.56 -12.49 -26.46
N ALA A 22 -10.53 -12.24 -27.77
CA ALA A 22 -9.71 -11.19 -28.36
C ALA A 22 -10.17 -9.78 -27.91
N GLN A 23 -11.48 -9.54 -27.83
CA GLN A 23 -12.01 -8.27 -27.31
C GLN A 23 -11.73 -8.08 -25.81
N ILE A 24 -11.78 -9.15 -25.03
CA ILE A 24 -11.36 -9.12 -23.61
C ILE A 24 -9.88 -8.73 -23.51
N GLU A 25 -9.02 -9.32 -24.35
CA GLU A 25 -7.59 -9.01 -24.37
C GLU A 25 -7.33 -7.54 -24.75
N GLU A 26 -8.01 -7.01 -25.77
CA GLU A 26 -7.91 -5.61 -26.17
C GLU A 26 -8.36 -4.66 -25.07
N TYR A 27 -9.52 -4.91 -24.46
CA TYR A 27 -10.06 -4.11 -23.36
C TYR A 27 -9.15 -4.11 -22.14
N LEU A 28 -8.57 -5.26 -21.78
CA LEU A 28 -7.63 -5.37 -20.65
C LEU A 28 -6.30 -4.67 -20.95
N ASN A 29 -5.84 -4.68 -22.20
CA ASN A 29 -4.68 -3.90 -22.63
C ASN A 29 -4.92 -2.40 -22.46
N ASP A 30 -6.10 -1.91 -22.81
CA ASP A 30 -6.48 -0.49 -22.65
C ASP A 30 -6.58 -0.10 -21.17
N LEU A 31 -7.00 -1.04 -20.33
CA LEU A 31 -7.00 -0.85 -18.86
C LEU A 31 -5.60 -0.94 -18.23
N GLY A 32 -4.56 -1.31 -19.00
CA GLY A 32 -3.17 -1.31 -18.54
C GLY A 32 -2.71 -2.59 -17.86
N TYR A 33 -3.46 -3.69 -17.98
CA TYR A 33 -3.06 -4.97 -17.38
C TYR A 33 -1.78 -5.53 -18.00
N GLU A 34 -0.99 -6.24 -17.20
CA GLU A 34 0.20 -6.96 -17.66
C GLU A 34 -0.20 -8.19 -18.48
N ARG A 35 0.56 -8.50 -19.54
CA ARG A 35 0.25 -9.60 -20.47
C ARG A 35 0.01 -10.95 -19.78
N SER A 36 0.71 -11.24 -18.68
CA SER A 36 0.51 -12.45 -17.89
C SER A 36 -0.88 -12.50 -17.23
N ASN A 37 -1.36 -11.36 -16.74
CA ASN A 37 -2.67 -11.24 -16.10
C ASN A 37 -3.78 -11.25 -17.15
N ILE A 38 -3.56 -10.59 -18.29
CA ILE A 38 -4.48 -10.63 -19.44
C ILE A 38 -4.71 -12.07 -19.89
N LEU A 39 -3.66 -12.87 -20.04
CA LEU A 39 -3.77 -14.28 -20.41
C LEU A 39 -4.56 -15.11 -19.39
N ARG A 40 -4.35 -14.88 -18.09
CA ARG A 40 -5.10 -15.59 -17.03
C ARG A 40 -6.58 -15.23 -17.04
N ILE A 41 -6.91 -13.94 -17.19
CA ILE A 41 -8.31 -13.48 -17.27
C ILE A 41 -8.97 -14.03 -18.54
N ARG A 42 -8.29 -13.93 -19.66
CA ARG A 42 -8.75 -14.46 -20.94
C ARG A 42 -9.07 -15.96 -20.84
N LEU A 43 -8.11 -16.77 -20.37
CA LEU A 43 -8.30 -18.22 -20.22
C LEU A 43 -9.45 -18.56 -19.23
N GLY A 44 -9.58 -17.85 -18.11
CA GLY A 44 -10.68 -18.07 -17.19
C GLY A 44 -12.06 -17.75 -17.78
N MET A 45 -12.13 -16.72 -18.64
CA MET A 45 -13.37 -16.36 -19.34
C MET A 45 -13.68 -17.26 -20.53
N GLU A 46 -12.65 -17.69 -21.29
CA GLU A 46 -12.80 -18.71 -22.34
C GLU A 46 -13.37 -20.00 -21.76
N GLU A 47 -12.84 -20.46 -20.64
CA GLU A 47 -13.34 -21.67 -19.95
C GLU A 47 -14.80 -21.53 -19.51
N ALA A 48 -15.19 -20.38 -18.95
CA ALA A 48 -16.56 -20.11 -18.58
C ALA A 48 -17.51 -20.15 -19.79
N LEU A 49 -17.10 -19.60 -20.94
CA LEU A 49 -17.86 -19.63 -22.19
C LEU A 49 -17.93 -21.04 -22.77
N LEU A 50 -16.87 -21.84 -22.72
CA LEU A 50 -16.84 -23.23 -23.15
C LEU A 50 -17.83 -24.08 -22.36
N ARG A 51 -17.90 -23.89 -21.02
CA ARG A 51 -18.88 -24.57 -20.18
C ARG A 51 -20.34 -24.22 -20.52
N TRP A 52 -20.59 -22.95 -20.82
CA TRP A 52 -21.91 -22.56 -21.32
C TRP A 52 -22.22 -23.23 -22.65
N ARG A 53 -21.24 -23.30 -23.57
CA ARG A 53 -21.43 -24.00 -24.85
C ARG A 53 -21.70 -25.51 -24.67
N ASP A 54 -20.95 -26.16 -23.78
CA ASP A 54 -21.12 -27.59 -23.50
C ASP A 54 -22.51 -27.90 -22.89
N ARG A 55 -23.05 -26.94 -22.10
CA ARG A 55 -24.39 -27.09 -21.49
C ARG A 55 -25.53 -26.74 -22.42
N PHE A 56 -25.39 -25.68 -23.24
CA PHE A 56 -26.49 -25.09 -24.01
C PHE A 56 -26.37 -25.37 -25.55
N GLY A 57 -25.25 -25.90 -25.99
CA GLY A 57 -24.96 -26.13 -27.41
C GLY A 57 -24.57 -24.87 -28.19
N ASP A 58 -24.38 -25.00 -29.51
CA ASP A 58 -23.90 -23.92 -30.39
C ASP A 58 -25.02 -22.95 -30.89
N GLY A 59 -26.18 -22.89 -30.25
CA GLY A 59 -27.33 -22.10 -30.73
C GLY A 59 -27.57 -20.76 -30.02
N PRO A 60 -27.42 -20.66 -28.71
CA PRO A 60 -27.77 -19.45 -27.96
C PRO A 60 -26.85 -18.26 -28.26
N SER A 61 -27.37 -17.05 -28.06
CA SER A 61 -26.60 -15.82 -28.24
C SER A 61 -26.03 -15.30 -26.90
N VAL A 62 -24.74 -15.03 -26.88
CA VAL A 62 -24.07 -14.38 -25.74
C VAL A 62 -23.96 -12.88 -26.02
N ARG A 63 -24.44 -12.07 -25.09
CA ARG A 63 -24.22 -10.63 -25.11
C ARG A 63 -22.96 -10.29 -24.32
N PHE A 64 -21.98 -9.74 -25.00
CA PHE A 64 -20.75 -9.20 -24.42
C PHE A 64 -20.91 -7.70 -24.23
N MET A 65 -20.62 -7.21 -23.04
CA MET A 65 -20.68 -5.78 -22.70
C MET A 65 -19.44 -5.37 -21.92
N THR A 66 -18.85 -4.24 -22.29
CA THR A 66 -17.81 -3.58 -21.49
C THR A 66 -18.35 -2.27 -20.93
N GLU A 67 -18.03 -1.98 -19.69
CA GLU A 67 -18.35 -0.72 -19.04
C GLU A 67 -17.06 -0.02 -18.65
N SER A 68 -16.83 1.18 -19.18
CA SER A 68 -15.70 2.02 -18.77
C SER A 68 -16.24 3.36 -18.30
N ASN A 69 -16.23 3.55 -16.97
CA ASN A 69 -16.60 4.79 -16.30
C ASN A 69 -15.48 5.21 -15.35
N TRP A 70 -15.46 6.49 -14.96
CA TRP A 70 -14.53 7.00 -13.93
C TRP A 70 -14.50 6.13 -12.66
N PHE A 71 -15.63 5.56 -12.26
CA PHE A 71 -15.78 4.78 -11.02
C PHE A 71 -15.81 3.26 -11.23
N ARG A 72 -16.12 2.77 -12.43
CA ARG A 72 -16.32 1.35 -12.70
C ARG A 72 -15.82 0.98 -14.08
N ASN A 73 -14.96 -0.02 -14.11
CA ASN A 73 -14.62 -0.75 -15.33
C ASN A 73 -15.05 -2.19 -15.12
N GLY A 74 -15.60 -2.80 -16.13
CA GLY A 74 -16.07 -4.17 -16.00
C GLY A 74 -16.38 -4.82 -17.33
N ILE A 75 -16.41 -6.14 -17.30
CA ILE A 75 -16.87 -7.01 -18.40
C ILE A 75 -18.11 -7.71 -17.89
N THR A 76 -19.16 -7.72 -18.70
CA THR A 76 -20.39 -8.47 -18.43
C THR A 76 -20.67 -9.38 -19.61
N LEU A 77 -20.86 -10.68 -19.32
CA LEU A 77 -21.38 -11.66 -20.26
C LEU A 77 -22.79 -12.04 -19.83
N GLN A 78 -23.74 -12.06 -20.76
CA GLN A 78 -25.11 -12.45 -20.52
C GLN A 78 -25.54 -13.51 -21.53
N LEU A 79 -26.10 -14.59 -21.03
CA LEU A 79 -26.66 -15.69 -21.82
C LEU A 79 -28.05 -16.06 -21.31
N ASP A 80 -29.04 -16.08 -22.17
CA ASP A 80 -30.42 -16.51 -21.83
C ASP A 80 -30.50 -18.04 -21.83
N GLY A 81 -31.10 -18.59 -20.78
CA GLY A 81 -31.25 -20.04 -20.62
C GLY A 81 -31.55 -20.46 -19.18
N GLU A 82 -31.43 -21.77 -18.90
CA GLU A 82 -31.48 -22.31 -17.56
C GLU A 82 -30.28 -21.86 -16.70
N SER A 83 -30.41 -21.91 -15.37
CA SER A 83 -29.32 -21.53 -14.48
C SER A 83 -28.12 -22.46 -14.65
N CYS A 84 -26.97 -21.89 -14.98
CA CYS A 84 -25.70 -22.60 -15.10
C CYS A 84 -24.55 -21.69 -14.66
N ASP A 85 -24.07 -21.90 -13.43
CA ASP A 85 -22.91 -21.20 -12.91
C ASP A 85 -21.63 -21.88 -13.43
N PRO A 86 -20.84 -21.21 -14.29
CA PRO A 86 -19.64 -21.81 -14.85
C PRO A 86 -18.45 -21.88 -13.87
N PHE A 87 -18.58 -21.24 -12.68
CA PHE A 87 -17.55 -21.24 -11.64
C PHE A 87 -17.89 -22.16 -10.48
N ALA A 88 -19.08 -22.80 -10.48
CA ALA A 88 -19.47 -23.72 -9.44
C ALA A 88 -18.55 -24.95 -9.38
N ASN A 89 -18.20 -25.37 -8.17
CA ASN A 89 -17.48 -26.62 -7.92
C ASN A 89 -18.42 -27.80 -8.22
N THR A 90 -18.36 -28.33 -9.42
CA THR A 90 -18.93 -29.63 -9.79
C THR A 90 -17.83 -30.69 -9.72
N GLU A 91 -18.19 -31.98 -9.76
CA GLU A 91 -17.25 -33.12 -9.69
C GLU A 91 -16.10 -33.07 -10.71
N ASP A 92 -16.21 -32.23 -11.75
CA ASP A 92 -15.14 -31.92 -12.69
C ASP A 92 -14.33 -30.69 -12.19
N ASP A 93 -13.04 -30.88 -11.95
CA ASP A 93 -12.05 -29.91 -11.40
C ASP A 93 -11.89 -28.57 -12.16
N PHE A 94 -12.47 -28.44 -13.37
CA PHE A 94 -12.24 -27.31 -14.29
C PHE A 94 -12.93 -25.99 -13.89
N GLY A 95 -14.07 -26.00 -13.18
CA GLY A 95 -14.73 -24.76 -12.73
C GLY A 95 -14.00 -24.07 -11.60
N ALA A 96 -13.50 -24.87 -10.69
CA ALA A 96 -12.58 -24.40 -9.65
C ALA A 96 -11.30 -23.79 -10.26
N TRP A 97 -10.83 -24.34 -11.40
CA TRP A 97 -9.66 -23.85 -12.09
C TRP A 97 -9.88 -22.48 -12.74
N ALA A 98 -10.99 -22.27 -13.45
CA ALA A 98 -11.35 -20.98 -14.05
C ALA A 98 -11.50 -19.89 -12.97
N GLY A 99 -12.19 -20.18 -11.87
CA GLY A 99 -12.30 -19.31 -10.72
C GLY A 99 -10.95 -19.03 -10.05
N SER A 100 -10.07 -20.03 -9.94
CA SER A 100 -8.73 -19.88 -9.36
C SER A 100 -7.80 -19.03 -10.24
N LEU A 101 -7.91 -19.10 -11.57
CA LEU A 101 -7.18 -18.23 -12.49
C LEU A 101 -7.55 -16.77 -12.31
N LEU A 102 -8.84 -16.46 -12.22
CA LEU A 102 -9.33 -15.11 -11.97
C LEU A 102 -8.95 -14.62 -10.57
N GLY A 103 -9.10 -15.48 -9.56
CA GLY A 103 -8.68 -15.21 -8.18
C GLY A 103 -7.17 -14.93 -8.05
N SER A 104 -6.32 -15.61 -8.86
CA SER A 104 -4.87 -15.37 -8.89
C SER A 104 -4.47 -13.96 -9.37
N VAL A 105 -5.40 -13.26 -10.03
CA VAL A 105 -5.25 -11.87 -10.49
C VAL A 105 -6.01 -10.90 -9.57
N GLY A 106 -6.60 -11.40 -8.47
CA GLY A 106 -7.41 -10.60 -7.55
C GLY A 106 -8.76 -10.17 -8.13
N ILE A 107 -9.29 -10.95 -9.07
CA ILE A 107 -10.60 -10.72 -9.68
C ILE A 107 -11.53 -11.86 -9.27
N GLU A 108 -12.59 -11.51 -8.55
CA GLU A 108 -13.65 -12.45 -8.22
C GLU A 108 -14.77 -12.34 -9.26
N PRO A 109 -15.07 -13.42 -10.00
CA PRO A 109 -16.19 -13.44 -10.92
C PRO A 109 -17.51 -13.48 -10.13
N HIS A 110 -18.40 -12.53 -10.41
CA HIS A 110 -19.74 -12.53 -9.86
C HIS A 110 -20.71 -13.16 -10.87
N TYR A 111 -21.25 -14.35 -10.52
CA TYR A 111 -22.32 -14.97 -11.25
C TYR A 111 -23.67 -14.62 -10.63
N VAL A 112 -24.62 -14.22 -11.48
CA VAL A 112 -26.00 -13.91 -11.08
C VAL A 112 -26.96 -14.51 -12.08
N TYR A 113 -27.97 -15.25 -11.60
CA TYR A 113 -29.08 -15.72 -12.43
C TYR A 113 -30.31 -14.86 -12.17
N ARG A 114 -30.76 -14.14 -13.20
CA ARG A 114 -31.92 -13.25 -13.10
C ARG A 114 -32.71 -13.20 -14.41
N GLN A 115 -34.04 -13.23 -14.34
CA GLN A 115 -34.93 -13.14 -15.51
C GLN A 115 -34.62 -14.13 -16.62
N ARG A 116 -34.33 -15.38 -16.28
CA ARG A 116 -33.91 -16.45 -17.19
C ARG A 116 -32.60 -16.16 -17.96
N SER A 117 -31.76 -15.28 -17.43
CA SER A 117 -30.46 -14.99 -17.99
C SER A 117 -29.35 -15.30 -17.00
N ASN A 118 -28.32 -15.96 -17.47
CA ASN A 118 -27.06 -16.17 -16.77
C ASN A 118 -26.16 -14.95 -17.01
N ILE A 119 -25.71 -14.31 -15.95
CA ILE A 119 -24.92 -13.09 -16.03
C ILE A 119 -23.61 -13.31 -15.27
N ILE A 120 -22.47 -13.17 -15.96
CA ILE A 120 -21.12 -13.11 -15.40
C ILE A 120 -20.66 -11.66 -15.39
N GLN A 121 -20.26 -11.15 -14.23
CA GLN A 121 -19.71 -9.80 -14.10
C GLN A 121 -18.30 -9.87 -13.53
N LEU A 122 -17.33 -9.31 -14.26
CA LEU A 122 -15.99 -9.05 -13.78
C LEU A 122 -15.84 -7.56 -13.47
N ARG A 123 -15.47 -7.25 -12.24
CA ARG A 123 -15.10 -5.88 -11.84
C ARG A 123 -13.60 -5.71 -12.02
N LEU A 124 -13.24 -4.78 -12.91
CA LEU A 124 -11.86 -4.52 -13.29
C LEU A 124 -11.41 -3.17 -12.73
N LYS A 125 -10.16 -3.08 -12.32
CA LYS A 125 -9.52 -1.81 -11.94
C LYS A 125 -8.68 -1.33 -13.12
N LYS A 126 -8.73 -0.04 -13.45
CA LYS A 126 -7.76 0.54 -14.39
C LYS A 126 -6.39 0.52 -13.72
N VAL A 127 -5.45 -0.15 -14.35
CA VAL A 127 -4.07 -0.24 -13.87
C VAL A 127 -3.27 0.88 -14.52
N ASP A 128 -2.79 1.81 -13.72
CA ASP A 128 -1.87 2.84 -14.22
C ASP A 128 -0.54 2.18 -14.59
N ARG A 129 -0.19 2.18 -15.88
CA ARG A 129 1.08 1.60 -16.37
C ARG A 129 2.31 2.24 -15.73
N ASN A 130 2.22 3.52 -15.38
CA ASN A 130 3.30 4.27 -14.76
C ASN A 130 2.75 5.28 -13.72
N PRO A 131 2.28 4.81 -12.56
CA PRO A 131 1.71 5.69 -11.51
C PRO A 131 2.73 6.74 -11.04
N ALA A 132 4.00 6.37 -10.99
CA ALA A 132 5.09 7.27 -10.62
C ALA A 132 5.27 8.42 -11.62
N LEU A 133 5.26 8.15 -12.93
CA LEU A 133 5.38 9.19 -13.95
C LEU A 133 4.16 10.13 -13.93
N ARG A 134 2.98 9.60 -13.64
CA ARG A 134 1.78 10.42 -13.48
C ARG A 134 1.92 11.37 -12.30
N LEU A 135 2.32 10.90 -11.14
CA LEU A 135 2.54 11.75 -9.96
C LEU A 135 3.62 12.80 -10.23
N LEU A 136 4.73 12.41 -10.86
CA LEU A 136 5.79 13.32 -11.26
C LEU A 136 5.28 14.40 -12.25
N SER A 137 4.42 14.04 -13.19
CA SER A 137 3.83 15.02 -14.12
C SER A 137 2.95 16.06 -13.40
N PHE A 138 2.14 15.64 -12.41
CA PHE A 138 1.36 16.56 -11.60
C PHE A 138 2.26 17.48 -10.75
N LEU A 139 3.37 16.98 -10.24
CA LEU A 139 4.34 17.78 -9.51
C LEU A 139 4.97 18.85 -10.41
N VAL A 140 5.40 18.48 -11.61
CA VAL A 140 5.95 19.43 -12.61
C VAL A 140 4.89 20.47 -13.01
N VAL A 141 3.65 20.03 -13.26
CA VAL A 141 2.54 20.94 -13.58
C VAL A 141 2.25 21.89 -12.41
N GLY A 142 2.28 21.39 -11.17
CA GLY A 142 2.07 22.22 -9.97
C GLY A 142 3.12 23.30 -9.82
N VAL A 143 4.40 22.96 -9.97
CA VAL A 143 5.51 23.94 -9.92
C VAL A 143 5.40 24.95 -11.07
N ALA A 144 5.09 24.49 -12.29
CA ALA A 144 4.94 25.39 -13.44
C ALA A 144 3.75 26.34 -13.24
N LEU A 145 2.62 25.82 -12.77
CA LEU A 145 1.41 26.61 -12.51
C LEU A 145 1.67 27.65 -11.41
N ALA A 146 2.36 27.27 -10.35
CA ALA A 146 2.76 28.18 -9.27
C ALA A 146 3.66 29.30 -9.77
N GLY A 147 4.72 28.97 -10.53
CA GLY A 147 5.63 29.97 -11.07
C GLY A 147 4.96 30.93 -12.08
N VAL A 148 4.11 30.39 -12.97
CA VAL A 148 3.35 31.23 -13.92
C VAL A 148 2.35 32.12 -13.18
N SER A 149 1.63 31.57 -12.20
CA SER A 149 0.67 32.36 -11.42
C SER A 149 1.35 33.41 -10.53
N GLU A 150 2.54 33.11 -10.00
CA GLU A 150 3.35 34.10 -9.26
C GLU A 150 3.80 35.25 -10.13
N ALA A 151 4.10 35.02 -11.41
CA ALA A 151 4.53 36.05 -12.36
C ALA A 151 3.36 36.88 -12.91
N LEU A 152 2.16 36.28 -13.06
CA LEU A 152 1.02 36.95 -13.71
C LEU A 152 0.05 37.60 -12.73
N LEU A 153 -0.08 37.13 -11.50
CA LEU A 153 -1.04 37.61 -10.53
C LEU A 153 -0.41 38.61 -9.56
N SER A 154 -1.12 39.71 -9.29
CA SER A 154 -0.69 40.66 -8.26
C SER A 154 -0.71 40.01 -6.87
N PRO A 155 0.15 40.46 -5.92
CA PRO A 155 0.17 39.93 -4.56
C PRO A 155 -1.20 40.00 -3.85
N GLU A 156 -1.96 41.05 -4.09
CA GLU A 156 -3.31 41.23 -3.53
C GLU A 156 -4.31 40.21 -4.06
N LEU A 157 -4.26 39.92 -5.36
CA LEU A 157 -5.10 38.91 -5.98
C LEU A 157 -4.74 37.51 -5.52
N ARG A 158 -3.43 37.21 -5.36
CA ARG A 158 -2.95 35.93 -4.82
C ARG A 158 -3.45 35.71 -3.39
N SER A 159 -3.30 36.71 -2.50
CA SER A 159 -3.78 36.61 -1.12
C SER A 159 -5.31 36.44 -1.04
N SER A 160 -6.06 37.11 -1.93
CA SER A 160 -7.51 36.94 -2.01
C SER A 160 -7.89 35.53 -2.45
N ILE A 161 -7.28 34.97 -3.50
CA ILE A 161 -7.54 33.62 -3.98
C ILE A 161 -7.14 32.59 -2.91
N LEU A 162 -6.01 32.81 -2.24
CA LEU A 162 -5.52 31.96 -1.16
C LEU A 162 -6.58 31.83 -0.07
N LEU A 163 -6.96 32.94 0.55
CA LEU A 163 -7.90 32.96 1.69
C LEU A 163 -9.32 32.54 1.33
N THR A 164 -9.80 32.91 0.11
CA THR A 164 -11.20 32.69 -0.26
C THR A 164 -11.45 31.32 -0.91
N VAL A 165 -10.47 30.75 -1.59
CA VAL A 165 -10.66 29.54 -2.40
C VAL A 165 -9.76 28.40 -1.94
N LEU A 166 -8.45 28.64 -1.89
CA LEU A 166 -7.48 27.54 -1.70
C LEU A 166 -7.49 27.02 -0.26
N ASP A 167 -7.44 27.89 0.75
CA ASP A 167 -7.46 27.50 2.16
C ASP A 167 -8.75 26.74 2.55
N PRO A 168 -9.96 27.19 2.18
CA PRO A 168 -11.18 26.44 2.47
C PRO A 168 -11.19 25.04 1.83
N ILE A 169 -10.69 24.92 0.59
CA ILE A 169 -10.61 23.63 -0.11
C ILE A 169 -9.57 22.72 0.55
N GLN A 170 -8.41 23.26 0.91
CA GLN A 170 -7.37 22.54 1.64
C GLN A 170 -7.88 22.02 2.98
N ASN A 171 -8.50 22.88 3.77
CA ASN A 171 -9.07 22.51 5.06
C ASN A 171 -10.18 21.45 4.93
N ALA A 172 -11.03 21.57 3.90
CA ALA A 172 -12.04 20.54 3.62
C ALA A 172 -11.42 19.19 3.29
N PHE A 173 -10.35 19.18 2.47
CA PHE A 173 -9.63 17.96 2.14
C PHE A 173 -8.98 17.32 3.36
N PHE A 174 -8.30 18.09 4.20
CA PHE A 174 -7.70 17.57 5.43
C PHE A 174 -8.75 17.05 6.42
N ARG A 175 -9.90 17.71 6.55
CA ARG A 175 -11.02 17.19 7.35
C ARG A 175 -11.51 15.84 6.87
N VAL A 176 -11.63 15.64 5.56
CA VAL A 176 -12.03 14.34 4.99
C VAL A 176 -10.97 13.26 5.28
N LEU A 177 -9.69 13.61 5.14
CA LEU A 177 -8.60 12.69 5.46
C LEU A 177 -8.58 12.31 6.95
N ASN A 178 -8.67 13.30 7.83
CA ASN A 178 -8.66 13.09 9.28
C ASN A 178 -9.88 12.27 9.72
N ALA A 179 -11.07 12.54 9.16
CA ALA A 179 -12.27 11.75 9.46
C ALA A 179 -12.13 10.26 9.06
N ALA A 180 -11.41 9.98 7.98
CA ALA A 180 -11.18 8.62 7.51
C ALA A 180 -10.01 7.93 8.24
N SER A 181 -9.07 8.67 8.82
CA SER A 181 -7.80 8.15 9.35
C SER A 181 -8.00 7.18 10.51
N GLY A 182 -8.77 7.57 11.54
CA GLY A 182 -8.99 6.76 12.73
C GLY A 182 -9.59 5.39 12.43
N PRO A 183 -10.76 5.31 11.80
CA PRO A 183 -11.39 4.04 11.40
C PRO A 183 -10.49 3.20 10.49
N LEU A 184 -9.74 3.84 9.57
CA LEU A 184 -8.86 3.13 8.67
C LEU A 184 -7.67 2.51 9.39
N ILE A 185 -6.96 3.27 10.23
CA ILE A 185 -5.84 2.79 11.05
C ILE A 185 -6.30 1.60 11.89
N PHE A 186 -7.46 1.71 12.53
CA PHE A 186 -8.03 0.64 13.33
C PHE A 186 -8.30 -0.63 12.51
N LEU A 187 -9.04 -0.52 11.42
CA LEU A 187 -9.44 -1.66 10.59
C LEU A 187 -8.25 -2.34 9.92
N THR A 188 -7.31 -1.55 9.38
CA THR A 188 -6.13 -2.12 8.70
C THR A 188 -5.20 -2.81 9.68
N LEU A 189 -4.97 -2.22 10.86
CA LEU A 189 -4.14 -2.84 11.89
C LEU A 189 -4.82 -4.10 12.44
N LEU A 190 -6.11 -4.03 12.74
CA LEU A 190 -6.88 -5.17 13.23
C LEU A 190 -6.87 -6.31 12.22
N ASN A 191 -7.07 -6.01 10.93
CA ASN A 191 -7.02 -6.98 9.84
C ASN A 191 -5.63 -7.58 9.67
N ALA A 192 -4.57 -6.77 9.76
CA ALA A 192 -3.19 -7.24 9.72
C ALA A 192 -2.91 -8.23 10.86
N ILE A 193 -3.34 -7.92 12.09
CA ILE A 193 -3.17 -8.78 13.26
C ILE A 193 -3.95 -10.09 13.10
N CYS A 194 -5.20 -10.05 12.65
CA CYS A 194 -6.01 -11.23 12.38
C CYS A 194 -5.40 -12.11 11.29
N GLY A 195 -4.87 -11.50 10.22
CA GLY A 195 -4.15 -12.20 9.14
C GLY A 195 -2.93 -12.95 9.65
N VAL A 196 -2.20 -12.34 10.60
CA VAL A 196 -1.09 -12.99 11.32
C VAL A 196 -1.57 -14.20 12.12
N GLY A 197 -2.73 -14.12 12.77
CA GLY A 197 -3.31 -15.23 13.53
C GLY A 197 -3.50 -16.48 12.68
N HIS A 198 -3.95 -16.36 11.45
CA HIS A 198 -4.08 -17.47 10.50
C HIS A 198 -2.74 -18.11 10.13
N VAL A 199 -1.66 -17.33 10.08
CA VAL A 199 -0.30 -17.82 9.74
C VAL A 199 0.39 -18.43 10.95
N THR A 200 0.19 -17.87 12.15
CA THR A 200 0.72 -18.45 13.39
C THR A 200 0.04 -19.76 13.75
N ALA A 201 -1.22 -19.94 13.44
CA ALA A 201 -1.92 -21.24 13.52
C ALA A 201 -1.30 -22.30 12.59
N ALA A 202 -0.58 -21.89 11.54
CA ALA A 202 0.13 -22.79 10.61
C ALA A 202 1.51 -23.25 11.09
N GLY A 203 1.98 -22.83 12.28
CA GLY A 203 3.20 -23.36 12.92
C GLY A 203 4.08 -22.31 13.61
N LEU A 204 4.98 -22.81 14.48
CA LEU A 204 5.90 -22.01 15.32
C LEU A 204 6.82 -21.06 14.51
N ASN A 205 7.10 -21.37 13.24
CA ASN A 205 8.00 -20.60 12.40
C ASN A 205 7.38 -19.25 11.95
N GLY A 206 6.08 -19.20 11.74
CA GLY A 206 5.38 -17.96 11.35
C GLY A 206 5.41 -16.90 12.45
N ARG A 207 5.22 -17.29 13.70
CA ARG A 207 5.27 -16.39 14.86
C ARG A 207 6.66 -15.78 15.05
N ARG A 208 7.71 -16.60 14.98
CA ARG A 208 9.11 -16.13 15.11
C ARG A 208 9.49 -15.15 14.01
N MET A 209 9.07 -15.43 12.78
CA MET A 209 9.29 -14.53 11.65
C MET A 209 8.63 -13.18 11.90
N LEU A 210 7.37 -13.17 12.35
CA LEU A 210 6.63 -11.96 12.67
C LEU A 210 7.34 -11.12 13.73
N GLU A 211 7.60 -11.74 14.90
CA GLU A 211 8.29 -11.07 16.02
C GLU A 211 9.61 -10.45 15.55
N ARG A 212 10.35 -11.16 14.71
CA ARG A 212 11.61 -10.67 14.14
C ARG A 212 11.42 -9.48 13.21
N LEU A 213 10.46 -9.51 12.29
CA LEU A 213 10.21 -8.40 11.37
C LEU A 213 9.80 -7.13 12.11
N LEU A 214 8.95 -7.26 13.14
CA LEU A 214 8.55 -6.14 13.97
C LEU A 214 9.72 -5.59 14.80
N LEU A 215 10.51 -6.46 15.41
CA LEU A 215 11.71 -6.04 16.16
C LEU A 215 12.74 -5.34 15.27
N LEU A 216 12.93 -5.82 14.04
CA LEU A 216 13.81 -5.17 13.07
C LEU A 216 13.31 -3.78 12.67
N ASN A 217 12.01 -3.58 12.48
CA ASN A 217 11.45 -2.26 12.23
C ASN A 217 11.71 -1.30 13.40
N VAL A 218 11.47 -1.74 14.64
CA VAL A 218 11.74 -0.94 15.84
C VAL A 218 13.23 -0.61 15.94
N PHE A 219 14.10 -1.60 15.72
CA PHE A 219 15.55 -1.39 15.74
C PHE A 219 15.98 -0.36 14.70
N VAL A 220 15.51 -0.49 13.45
CA VAL A 220 15.82 0.47 12.37
C VAL A 220 15.28 1.85 12.69
N ALA A 221 14.10 1.95 13.29
CA ALA A 221 13.50 3.23 13.70
C ALA A 221 14.33 3.93 14.79
N LEU A 222 14.80 3.18 15.79
CA LEU A 222 15.68 3.73 16.83
C LEU A 222 17.03 4.20 16.28
N VAL A 223 17.62 3.43 15.36
CA VAL A 223 18.85 3.83 14.66
C VAL A 223 18.59 5.10 13.83
N ALA A 224 17.46 5.16 13.14
CA ALA A 224 17.09 6.34 12.36
C ALA A 224 16.92 7.58 13.25
N MET A 225 16.26 7.43 14.39
CA MET A 225 16.13 8.50 15.39
C MET A 225 17.49 9.02 15.83
N LEU A 226 18.38 8.14 16.27
CA LEU A 226 19.70 8.52 16.79
C LEU A 226 20.56 9.26 15.75
N ILE A 227 20.44 8.91 14.48
CA ILE A 227 21.19 9.55 13.39
C ILE A 227 20.50 10.85 12.93
N ALA A 228 19.18 10.89 12.90
CA ALA A 228 18.42 12.05 12.43
C ALA A 228 18.45 13.24 13.40
N ILE A 229 18.46 12.99 14.71
CA ILE A 229 18.48 14.06 15.74
C ILE A 229 19.63 15.06 15.49
N PRO A 230 20.91 14.64 15.40
CA PRO A 230 21.99 15.60 15.17
C PRO A 230 21.96 16.27 13.79
N ILE A 231 21.39 15.62 12.77
CA ILE A 231 21.30 16.16 11.42
C ILE A 231 20.30 17.32 11.36
N PHE A 232 19.14 17.17 11.99
CA PHE A 232 18.09 18.18 12.01
C PHE A 232 18.19 19.15 13.21
N ARG A 233 19.34 19.19 13.90
CA ARG A 233 19.63 20.13 14.99
C ARG A 233 18.54 20.25 16.06
N LEU A 234 17.69 19.24 16.15
CA LEU A 234 16.70 19.14 17.20
C LEU A 234 17.46 18.99 18.51
N GLY A 235 17.41 20.02 19.35
CA GLY A 235 18.24 20.13 20.55
C GLY A 235 18.09 18.94 21.49
N PHE A 236 19.21 18.58 22.14
CA PHE A 236 19.23 17.66 23.26
C PHE A 236 19.10 18.41 24.59
N ASP A 237 18.40 19.53 24.60
CA ASP A 237 18.51 20.47 25.72
C ASP A 237 18.14 19.90 27.08
N GLU A 238 17.60 18.66 27.15
CA GLU A 238 17.35 17.94 28.39
C GLU A 238 17.40 16.42 28.22
N PHE A 239 18.54 15.88 27.76
CA PHE A 239 18.67 14.43 27.56
C PHE A 239 18.96 13.65 28.90
N LEU A 240 19.25 14.33 29.97
CA LEU A 240 19.38 13.70 31.29
C LEU A 240 17.99 13.62 31.93
N PRO A 241 17.51 12.42 32.28
CA PRO A 241 16.18 12.28 32.85
C PRO A 241 16.19 12.83 34.28
N ASP A 242 15.71 14.05 34.47
CA ASP A 242 15.24 14.49 35.77
C ASP A 242 14.02 13.64 36.18
N SER A 243 13.77 13.56 37.47
CA SER A 243 12.64 12.80 38.01
C SER A 243 11.29 13.18 37.40
N GLU A 244 11.14 14.42 36.93
CA GLU A 244 9.97 14.90 36.20
C GLU A 244 9.85 14.31 34.77
N GLN A 245 10.97 14.02 34.12
CA GLN A 245 10.94 13.40 32.77
C GLN A 245 10.62 11.91 32.80
N VAL A 246 11.04 11.19 33.86
CA VAL A 246 10.66 9.79 34.06
C VAL A 246 9.16 9.68 34.34
N SER A 247 8.58 10.60 35.12
CA SER A 247 7.13 10.66 35.30
C SER A 247 6.41 10.99 34.01
N SER A 248 6.93 11.91 33.19
CA SER A 248 6.32 12.25 31.88
C SER A 248 6.40 11.12 30.85
N VAL A 249 7.43 10.26 30.86
CA VAL A 249 7.46 9.04 30.05
C VAL A 249 6.40 8.04 30.53
N LEU A 250 6.26 7.84 31.81
CA LEU A 250 5.23 6.97 32.38
C LEU A 250 3.84 7.50 32.08
N ASP A 251 3.61 8.80 32.27
CA ASP A 251 2.35 9.47 31.95
C ASP A 251 2.01 9.33 30.45
N LEU A 252 3.01 9.36 29.56
CA LEU A 252 2.81 9.11 28.14
C LEU A 252 2.27 7.71 27.89
N PHE A 253 2.90 6.67 28.48
CA PHE A 253 2.43 5.30 28.32
C PHE A 253 1.05 5.10 28.92
N LEU A 254 0.75 5.75 30.05
CA LEU A 254 -0.58 5.72 30.64
C LEU A 254 -1.61 6.45 29.77
N HIS A 255 -1.20 7.52 29.08
CA HIS A 255 -2.06 8.25 28.14
C HIS A 255 -2.44 7.43 26.89
N PHE A 256 -1.68 6.38 26.56
CA PHE A 256 -2.08 5.46 25.49
C PHE A 256 -3.27 4.59 25.88
N ILE A 257 -3.56 4.46 27.18
CA ILE A 257 -4.71 3.70 27.66
C ILE A 257 -5.94 4.60 27.57
N PRO A 258 -6.91 4.28 26.67
CA PRO A 258 -8.10 5.12 26.53
C PRO A 258 -9.03 4.96 27.72
N ASN A 259 -9.78 6.00 28.05
CA ASN A 259 -10.80 5.95 29.09
C ASN A 259 -12.00 5.08 28.69
N ASP A 260 -12.28 5.03 27.38
CA ASP A 260 -13.31 4.18 26.77
C ASP A 260 -12.93 3.80 25.32
N LEU A 261 -13.72 2.93 24.69
CA LEU A 261 -13.43 2.44 23.35
C LEU A 261 -13.79 3.40 22.22
N LEU A 262 -14.55 4.44 22.48
CA LEU A 262 -15.07 5.37 21.46
C LEU A 262 -14.31 6.70 21.46
N SER A 263 -13.90 7.20 22.64
CA SER A 263 -13.19 8.49 22.76
C SER A 263 -11.98 8.58 21.83
N PRO A 264 -11.14 7.55 21.63
CA PRO A 264 -10.00 7.66 20.71
C PRO A 264 -10.39 8.02 19.28
N PHE A 265 -11.55 7.54 18.82
CA PHE A 265 -12.03 7.82 17.46
C PHE A 265 -12.65 9.22 17.36
N VAL A 266 -13.29 9.72 18.42
CA VAL A 266 -13.89 11.06 18.47
C VAL A 266 -12.79 12.11 18.55
N ASP A 267 -11.77 11.86 19.40
CA ASP A 267 -10.66 12.78 19.63
C ASP A 267 -9.57 12.68 18.55
N GLY A 268 -9.62 11.62 17.70
CA GLY A 268 -8.60 11.35 16.67
C GLY A 268 -7.25 10.92 17.25
N ASP A 269 -7.23 10.37 18.49
CA ASP A 269 -6.00 9.95 19.17
C ASP A 269 -5.48 8.63 18.58
N SER A 270 -4.64 8.75 17.56
CA SER A 270 -4.08 7.61 16.84
C SER A 270 -3.33 6.60 17.71
N PRO A 271 -2.48 6.97 18.69
CA PRO A 271 -1.87 6.03 19.64
C PRO A 271 -2.88 5.18 20.41
N GLN A 272 -3.95 5.78 20.90
CA GLN A 272 -5.00 5.04 21.61
C GLN A 272 -5.77 4.12 20.66
N ILE A 273 -6.08 4.57 19.44
CA ILE A 273 -6.70 3.73 18.38
C ILE A 273 -5.83 2.51 18.08
N ILE A 274 -4.51 2.70 17.96
CA ILE A 274 -3.55 1.62 17.73
C ILE A 274 -3.59 0.62 18.90
N LEU A 275 -3.57 1.09 20.14
CA LEU A 275 -3.62 0.21 21.30
C LEU A 275 -4.93 -0.60 21.36
N VAL A 276 -6.07 0.04 21.10
CA VAL A 276 -7.37 -0.65 21.04
C VAL A 276 -7.37 -1.72 19.95
N ALA A 277 -6.82 -1.42 18.75
CA ALA A 277 -6.70 -2.38 17.67
C ALA A 277 -5.79 -3.57 18.03
N LEU A 278 -4.68 -3.33 18.72
CA LEU A 278 -3.77 -4.37 19.21
C LEU A 278 -4.46 -5.30 20.21
N ILE A 279 -5.15 -4.74 21.21
CA ILE A 279 -5.86 -5.51 22.24
C ILE A 279 -6.97 -6.35 21.62
N LEU A 280 -7.82 -5.75 20.78
CA LEU A 280 -8.92 -6.46 20.12
C LEU A 280 -8.41 -7.49 19.13
N GLY A 281 -7.36 -7.19 18.36
CA GLY A 281 -6.75 -8.15 17.44
C GLY A 281 -6.18 -9.36 18.15
N TYR A 282 -5.49 -9.15 19.26
CA TYR A 282 -4.99 -10.23 20.10
C TYR A 282 -6.13 -11.07 20.71
N ALA A 283 -7.20 -10.42 21.16
CA ALA A 283 -8.38 -11.11 21.68
C ALA A 283 -9.06 -11.97 20.61
N LEU A 284 -9.21 -11.45 19.38
CA LEU A 284 -9.78 -12.19 18.24
C LEU A 284 -8.95 -13.42 17.87
N ILE A 285 -7.62 -13.31 17.87
CA ILE A 285 -6.72 -14.45 17.63
C ILE A 285 -6.92 -15.53 18.70
N ASN A 286 -6.98 -15.14 19.98
CA ASN A 286 -7.16 -16.09 21.09
C ASN A 286 -8.56 -16.74 21.10
N ALA A 287 -9.58 -16.05 20.64
CA ALA A 287 -10.94 -16.61 20.50
C ALA A 287 -11.02 -17.68 19.39
N GLY A 288 -10.07 -17.71 18.46
CA GLY A 288 -9.93 -18.74 17.44
C GLY A 288 -11.17 -18.92 16.57
N SER A 289 -11.66 -20.16 16.43
CA SER A 289 -12.82 -20.49 15.58
C SER A 289 -14.13 -19.82 16.02
N GLN A 290 -14.27 -19.46 17.29
CA GLN A 290 -15.47 -18.77 17.81
C GLN A 290 -15.59 -17.34 17.27
N ALA A 291 -14.47 -16.71 16.93
CA ALA A 291 -14.43 -15.35 16.37
C ALA A 291 -14.43 -15.32 14.83
N GLY A 292 -14.58 -16.45 14.14
CA GLY A 292 -14.49 -16.51 12.67
C GLY A 292 -15.41 -15.53 11.94
N GLY A 293 -16.65 -15.36 12.43
CA GLY A 293 -17.60 -14.37 11.89
C GLY A 293 -17.13 -12.92 12.06
N LEU A 294 -16.56 -12.59 13.23
CA LEU A 294 -16.02 -11.25 13.50
C LEU A 294 -14.77 -10.95 12.66
N ILE A 295 -13.88 -11.92 12.50
CA ILE A 295 -12.69 -11.78 11.66
C ILE A 295 -13.09 -11.53 10.21
N SER A 296 -14.08 -12.27 9.68
CA SER A 296 -14.62 -12.05 8.34
C SER A 296 -15.27 -10.68 8.20
N LEU A 297 -15.97 -10.19 9.22
CA LEU A 297 -16.56 -8.85 9.24
C LEU A 297 -15.48 -7.77 9.19
N VAL A 298 -14.39 -7.92 9.96
CA VAL A 298 -13.23 -7.01 9.95
C VAL A 298 -12.62 -6.96 8.55
N ASP A 299 -12.38 -8.11 7.92
CA ASP A 299 -11.82 -8.18 6.58
C ASP A 299 -12.70 -7.48 5.54
N GLN A 300 -14.02 -7.78 5.54
CA GLN A 300 -14.98 -7.13 4.65
C GLN A 300 -15.07 -5.62 4.88
N THR A 301 -15.10 -5.18 6.14
CA THR A 301 -15.17 -3.75 6.49
C THR A 301 -13.88 -3.03 6.08
N ASN A 302 -12.72 -3.65 6.29
CA ASN A 302 -11.45 -3.14 5.83
C ASN A 302 -11.41 -2.99 4.31
N ALA A 303 -11.91 -3.99 3.56
CA ALA A 303 -12.00 -3.92 2.09
C ALA A 303 -12.87 -2.73 1.63
N VAL A 304 -14.00 -2.46 2.29
CA VAL A 304 -14.84 -1.29 2.02
C VAL A 304 -14.10 0.01 2.38
N GLY A 305 -13.41 0.06 3.52
CA GLY A 305 -12.58 1.20 3.93
C GLY A 305 -11.52 1.54 2.89
N LEU A 306 -10.82 0.54 2.36
CA LEU A 306 -9.83 0.71 1.29
C LEU A 306 -10.44 1.25 -0.02
N ILE A 307 -11.70 0.93 -0.34
CA ILE A 307 -12.40 1.52 -1.49
C ILE A 307 -12.58 3.01 -1.29
N VAL A 308 -13.01 3.44 -0.09
CA VAL A 308 -13.18 4.87 0.24
C VAL A 308 -11.85 5.61 0.14
N VAL A 309 -10.79 5.05 0.71
CA VAL A 309 -9.42 5.62 0.60
C VAL A 309 -8.98 5.74 -0.85
N ASN A 310 -9.23 4.74 -1.67
CA ASN A 310 -8.89 4.80 -3.09
C ASN A 310 -9.65 5.92 -3.83
N TRP A 311 -10.87 6.29 -3.41
CA TRP A 311 -11.58 7.45 -3.96
C TRP A 311 -10.88 8.76 -3.57
N VAL A 312 -10.49 8.90 -2.32
CA VAL A 312 -9.74 10.07 -1.84
C VAL A 312 -8.39 10.16 -2.54
N ASN A 313 -7.69 9.05 -2.69
CA ASN A 313 -6.39 9.00 -3.39
C ASN A 313 -6.47 9.38 -4.88
N ARG A 314 -7.62 9.17 -5.52
CA ARG A 314 -7.81 9.66 -6.90
C ARG A 314 -7.82 11.19 -7.00
N LEU A 315 -8.20 11.87 -5.92
CA LEU A 315 -8.18 13.33 -5.84
C LEU A 315 -6.80 13.87 -5.44
N SER A 316 -5.97 13.06 -4.79
CA SER A 316 -4.64 13.46 -4.29
C SER A 316 -3.76 14.17 -5.32
N PRO A 317 -3.65 13.75 -6.61
CA PRO A 317 -2.83 14.47 -7.58
C PRO A 317 -3.24 15.92 -7.79
N TYR A 318 -4.54 16.21 -7.75
CA TYR A 318 -5.06 17.59 -7.89
C TYR A 318 -4.75 18.42 -6.66
N PHE A 319 -4.87 17.82 -5.47
CA PHE A 319 -4.50 18.47 -4.22
C PHE A 319 -3.01 18.73 -4.11
N ILE A 320 -2.16 17.84 -4.63
CA ILE A 320 -0.72 18.05 -4.69
C ILE A 320 -0.39 19.29 -5.51
N VAL A 321 -1.03 19.48 -6.68
CA VAL A 321 -0.85 20.69 -7.49
C VAL A 321 -1.28 21.92 -6.69
N MET A 322 -2.44 21.88 -6.04
CA MET A 322 -2.94 22.98 -5.21
C MET A 322 -1.99 23.30 -4.05
N LEU A 323 -1.55 22.28 -3.31
CA LEU A 323 -0.64 22.45 -2.18
C LEU A 323 0.74 23.00 -2.62
N LEU A 324 1.21 22.62 -3.81
CA LEU A 324 2.44 23.19 -4.39
C LEU A 324 2.28 24.67 -4.69
N VAL A 325 1.13 25.07 -5.27
CA VAL A 325 0.85 26.48 -5.54
C VAL A 325 0.80 27.28 -4.24
N LEU A 326 0.10 26.76 -3.22
CA LEU A 326 0.04 27.36 -1.88
C LEU A 326 1.44 27.53 -1.27
N ASN A 327 2.21 26.46 -1.22
CA ASN A 327 3.54 26.49 -0.62
C ASN A 327 4.49 27.48 -1.32
N ILE A 328 4.44 27.56 -2.65
CA ILE A 328 5.28 28.50 -3.42
C ILE A 328 4.82 29.94 -3.20
N TRP A 329 3.51 30.20 -3.14
CA TRP A 329 2.99 31.55 -2.89
C TRP A 329 3.30 32.05 -1.46
N GLU A 330 3.31 31.16 -0.46
CA GLU A 330 3.61 31.53 0.93
C GLU A 330 5.12 31.58 1.22
N ASN A 331 5.88 30.58 0.74
CA ASN A 331 7.25 30.34 1.19
C ASN A 331 8.32 30.48 0.09
N SER A 332 7.92 30.83 -1.16
CA SER A 332 8.81 30.85 -2.32
C SER A 332 9.24 29.44 -2.80
N ILE A 333 9.62 29.35 -4.07
CA ILE A 333 10.11 28.10 -4.71
C ILE A 333 11.35 27.51 -4.00
N ARG A 334 12.10 28.33 -3.27
CA ARG A 334 13.28 27.87 -2.51
C ARG A 334 12.92 26.90 -1.38
N SER A 335 11.72 26.98 -0.81
CA SER A 335 11.27 26.04 0.22
C SER A 335 11.21 24.59 -0.29
N LEU A 336 10.91 24.40 -1.58
CA LEU A 336 10.91 23.08 -2.21
C LEU A 336 12.32 22.47 -2.31
N LEU A 337 13.37 23.28 -2.35
CA LEU A 337 14.74 22.78 -2.34
C LEU A 337 15.10 22.15 -0.99
N GLY A 338 14.48 22.59 0.08
CA GLY A 338 14.64 22.00 1.42
C GLY A 338 14.18 20.53 1.51
N ILE A 339 13.27 20.10 0.67
CA ILE A 339 12.71 18.73 0.67
C ILE A 339 13.79 17.66 0.39
N TRP A 340 14.87 18.03 -0.34
CA TRP A 340 15.96 17.09 -0.59
C TRP A 340 16.74 16.72 0.67
N ILE A 341 16.73 17.57 1.70
CA ILE A 341 17.45 17.31 2.97
C ILE A 341 16.88 16.06 3.67
N PRO A 342 15.59 15.98 4.01
CA PRO A 342 15.04 14.78 4.64
C PRO A 342 15.08 13.56 3.71
N LEU A 343 14.95 13.72 2.39
CA LEU A 343 15.01 12.61 1.44
C LEU A 343 16.39 11.99 1.36
N LEU A 344 17.44 12.80 1.23
CA LEU A 344 18.82 12.31 1.19
C LEU A 344 19.25 11.73 2.54
N THR A 345 18.81 12.33 3.64
CA THR A 345 19.00 11.78 5.00
C THR A 345 18.34 10.42 5.15
N ALA A 346 17.08 10.28 4.74
CA ALA A 346 16.35 9.02 4.78
C ALA A 346 17.02 7.94 3.91
N LEU A 347 17.44 8.31 2.69
CA LEU A 347 18.17 7.40 1.81
C LEU A 347 19.48 6.95 2.47
N GLY A 348 20.29 7.88 2.98
CA GLY A 348 21.57 7.58 3.63
C GLY A 348 21.41 6.65 4.84
N ILE A 349 20.44 6.94 5.72
CA ILE A 349 20.14 6.10 6.89
C ILE A 349 19.65 4.71 6.47
N SER A 350 18.79 4.63 5.43
CA SER A 350 18.24 3.35 4.94
C SER A 350 19.31 2.42 4.35
N LEU A 351 20.40 2.97 3.83
CA LEU A 351 21.51 2.18 3.31
C LEU A 351 22.30 1.45 4.42
N ILE A 352 22.23 1.90 5.67
CA ILE A 352 22.93 1.28 6.80
C ILE A 352 22.34 -0.12 7.10
N PRO A 353 21.05 -0.29 7.45
CA PRO A 353 20.48 -1.60 7.68
C PRO A 353 20.52 -2.49 6.43
N LEU A 354 20.38 -1.91 5.23
CA LEU A 354 20.53 -2.65 3.98
C LEU A 354 21.94 -3.24 3.83
N SER A 355 22.98 -2.44 4.09
CA SER A 355 24.37 -2.92 3.98
C SER A 355 24.67 -4.03 4.99
N VAL A 356 24.13 -3.93 6.20
CA VAL A 356 24.23 -4.98 7.22
C VAL A 356 23.52 -6.25 6.77
N ALA A 357 22.29 -6.16 6.27
CA ALA A 357 21.52 -7.30 5.78
C ALA A 357 22.23 -7.99 4.59
N LEU A 358 22.74 -7.22 3.63
CA LEU A 358 23.53 -7.73 2.51
C LEU A 358 24.79 -8.46 3.00
N ALA A 359 25.52 -7.88 3.96
CA ALA A 359 26.72 -8.49 4.51
C ALA A 359 26.41 -9.82 5.23
N ILE A 360 25.31 -9.86 5.99
CA ILE A 360 24.86 -11.08 6.68
C ILE A 360 24.52 -12.17 5.65
N VAL A 361 23.69 -11.87 4.65
CA VAL A 361 23.29 -12.85 3.62
C VAL A 361 24.51 -13.33 2.82
N CYS A 362 25.38 -12.41 2.38
CA CYS A 362 26.59 -12.79 1.65
C CYS A 362 27.50 -13.74 2.45
N ARG A 363 27.65 -13.51 3.77
CA ARG A 363 28.47 -14.35 4.64
C ARG A 363 27.81 -15.69 4.96
N THR A 364 26.54 -15.70 5.31
CA THR A 364 25.80 -16.91 5.71
C THR A 364 25.59 -17.84 4.53
N GLN A 365 25.23 -17.31 3.37
CA GLN A 365 24.95 -18.09 2.16
C GLN A 365 26.17 -18.27 1.25
N LYS A 366 27.33 -17.73 1.65
CA LYS A 366 28.60 -17.79 0.90
C LYS A 366 28.47 -17.35 -0.57
N ILE A 367 27.66 -16.30 -0.81
CA ILE A 367 27.45 -15.71 -2.13
C ILE A 367 28.22 -14.38 -2.25
N ALA A 368 28.85 -14.14 -3.40
CA ALA A 368 29.50 -12.87 -3.67
C ALA A 368 28.47 -11.74 -3.87
N LEU A 369 28.71 -10.58 -3.26
CA LEU A 369 27.83 -9.42 -3.33
C LEU A 369 27.42 -9.03 -4.78
N PRO A 370 28.34 -8.93 -5.77
CA PRO A 370 27.96 -8.59 -7.15
C PRO A 370 26.99 -9.59 -7.77
N LYS A 371 27.11 -10.88 -7.40
CA LYS A 371 26.25 -11.95 -7.90
C LYS A 371 24.85 -11.83 -7.31
N LEU A 372 24.75 -11.60 -5.99
CA LEU A 372 23.46 -11.37 -5.33
C LEU A 372 22.76 -10.14 -5.90
N LEU A 373 23.47 -9.02 -6.05
CA LEU A 373 22.91 -7.79 -6.62
C LEU A 373 22.42 -8.00 -8.07
N LYS A 374 23.16 -8.76 -8.90
CA LYS A 374 22.73 -9.07 -10.27
C LYS A 374 21.41 -9.83 -10.31
N LYS A 375 21.19 -10.76 -9.37
CA LYS A 375 19.95 -11.55 -9.27
C LYS A 375 18.74 -10.69 -8.88
N VAL A 376 18.90 -9.79 -7.91
CA VAL A 376 17.80 -8.96 -7.40
C VAL A 376 17.54 -7.71 -8.25
N TRP A 377 18.50 -7.29 -9.09
CA TRP A 377 18.46 -6.06 -9.86
C TRP A 377 17.21 -5.87 -10.73
N PRO A 378 16.72 -6.88 -11.49
CA PRO A 378 15.53 -6.69 -12.32
C PRO A 378 14.27 -6.36 -11.50
N SER A 379 14.07 -7.04 -10.37
CA SER A 379 12.94 -6.79 -9.48
C SER A 379 13.07 -5.45 -8.75
N PHE A 380 14.29 -5.07 -8.34
CA PHE A 380 14.61 -3.78 -7.75
C PHE A 380 14.29 -2.61 -8.70
N LEU A 381 14.73 -2.70 -9.96
CA LEU A 381 14.45 -1.68 -10.99
C LEU A 381 12.95 -1.54 -11.27
N LEU A 382 12.21 -2.63 -11.26
CA LEU A 382 10.76 -2.56 -11.46
C LEU A 382 10.06 -1.85 -10.30
N ALA A 383 10.43 -2.17 -9.06
CA ALA A 383 9.93 -1.47 -7.87
C ALA A 383 10.27 0.02 -7.89
N MET A 384 11.48 0.38 -8.33
CA MET A 384 11.90 1.77 -8.49
C MET A 384 11.09 2.51 -9.57
N LYS A 385 10.90 1.89 -10.74
CA LYS A 385 10.13 2.51 -11.84
C LYS A 385 8.65 2.67 -11.53
N SER A 386 8.07 1.72 -10.80
CA SER A 386 6.66 1.77 -10.39
C SER A 386 6.42 2.63 -9.16
N ALA A 387 7.48 2.92 -8.38
CA ALA A 387 7.40 3.53 -7.04
C ALA A 387 6.35 2.84 -6.16
N SER A 388 6.20 1.52 -6.30
CA SER A 388 5.19 0.74 -5.60
C SER A 388 5.66 -0.70 -5.42
N VAL A 389 5.57 -1.17 -4.18
CA VAL A 389 5.90 -2.56 -3.83
C VAL A 389 4.83 -3.51 -4.39
N ASP A 390 3.55 -3.10 -4.36
CA ASP A 390 2.44 -3.89 -4.89
C ASP A 390 2.51 -4.08 -6.40
N ALA A 391 2.82 -3.02 -7.14
CA ALA A 391 2.97 -3.11 -8.60
C ALA A 391 4.14 -4.01 -9.02
N SER A 392 5.14 -4.18 -8.16
CA SER A 392 6.30 -5.05 -8.40
C SER A 392 6.16 -6.45 -7.79
N TYR A 393 5.03 -6.77 -7.12
CA TYR A 393 4.81 -8.02 -6.39
C TYR A 393 5.16 -9.26 -7.21
N GLY A 394 4.57 -9.41 -8.40
CA GLY A 394 4.81 -10.59 -9.22
C GLY A 394 6.26 -10.76 -9.70
N ALA A 395 6.99 -9.66 -9.89
CA ALA A 395 8.41 -9.72 -10.21
C ALA A 395 9.24 -10.07 -8.99
N ASN A 396 8.86 -9.57 -7.81
CA ASN A 396 9.46 -9.89 -6.53
C ASN A 396 9.29 -11.38 -6.20
N GLU A 397 8.08 -11.94 -6.35
CA GLU A 397 7.80 -13.35 -6.14
C GLU A 397 8.64 -14.23 -7.07
N ARG A 398 8.67 -13.93 -8.37
CA ARG A 398 9.52 -14.65 -9.34
C ARG A 398 11.01 -14.58 -9.02
N CYS A 399 11.50 -13.42 -8.57
CA CYS A 399 12.87 -13.25 -8.13
C CYS A 399 13.19 -14.13 -6.92
N CYS A 400 12.35 -14.11 -5.90
CA CYS A 400 12.52 -14.91 -4.69
C CYS A 400 12.51 -16.42 -5.00
N GLU A 401 11.62 -16.88 -5.87
CA GLU A 401 11.50 -18.30 -6.20
C GLU A 401 12.61 -18.78 -7.15
N ARG A 402 12.82 -18.07 -8.27
CA ARG A 402 13.67 -18.55 -9.37
C ARG A 402 15.13 -18.13 -9.26
N GLU A 403 15.41 -16.95 -8.69
CA GLU A 403 16.77 -16.43 -8.59
C GLU A 403 17.37 -16.67 -7.20
N LEU A 404 16.56 -16.44 -6.15
CA LEU A 404 17.02 -16.61 -4.77
C LEU A 404 16.78 -18.03 -4.22
N GLY A 405 16.02 -18.89 -4.91
CA GLY A 405 15.86 -20.29 -4.56
C GLY A 405 14.94 -20.56 -3.38
N ILE A 406 14.03 -19.66 -3.05
CA ILE A 406 13.06 -19.84 -1.97
C ILE A 406 11.92 -20.74 -2.45
N GLN A 407 11.54 -21.75 -1.64
CA GLN A 407 10.45 -22.67 -2.00
C GLN A 407 9.11 -21.93 -2.11
N GLY A 408 8.35 -22.17 -3.20
CA GLY A 408 7.11 -21.47 -3.49
C GLY A 408 6.03 -21.63 -2.40
N ARG A 409 5.92 -22.78 -1.72
CA ARG A 409 4.97 -22.97 -0.60
C ARG A 409 5.28 -22.06 0.59
N PHE A 410 6.54 -21.89 0.93
CA PHE A 410 6.99 -20.98 1.98
C PHE A 410 6.74 -19.53 1.56
N LEU A 411 7.11 -19.18 0.34
CA LEU A 411 7.01 -17.84 -0.21
C LEU A 411 5.56 -17.32 -0.25
N LYS A 412 4.62 -18.15 -0.71
CA LYS A 412 3.18 -17.79 -0.76
C LYS A 412 2.58 -17.43 0.60
N ARG A 413 3.17 -17.91 1.70
CA ARG A 413 2.71 -17.60 3.07
C ARG A 413 3.46 -16.42 3.68
N SER A 414 4.79 -16.36 3.48
CA SER A 414 5.66 -15.41 4.17
C SER A 414 5.76 -14.06 3.46
N MET A 415 5.72 -14.05 2.13
CA MET A 415 5.90 -12.82 1.34
C MET A 415 4.76 -11.81 1.53
N PRO A 416 3.46 -12.17 1.46
CA PRO A 416 2.39 -11.20 1.68
C PRO A 416 2.46 -10.55 3.07
N LEU A 417 2.79 -11.34 4.11
CA LEU A 417 2.98 -10.81 5.46
C LEU A 417 4.17 -9.87 5.56
N GLY A 418 5.30 -10.27 4.97
CA GLY A 418 6.49 -9.44 4.97
C GLY A 418 6.27 -8.10 4.27
N LEU A 419 5.50 -8.06 3.19
CA LEU A 419 5.19 -6.84 2.46
C LEU A 419 4.38 -5.83 3.29
N VAL A 420 3.49 -6.32 4.15
CA VAL A 420 2.69 -5.45 5.02
C VAL A 420 3.47 -5.04 6.28
N LEU A 421 4.19 -5.98 6.87
CA LEU A 421 4.78 -5.80 8.21
C LEU A 421 6.22 -5.29 8.21
N TYR A 422 6.95 -5.39 7.10
CA TYR A 422 8.37 -5.04 7.05
C TYR A 422 8.66 -3.97 6.01
N MET A 423 8.62 -2.72 6.45
CA MET A 423 8.84 -1.53 5.62
C MET A 423 9.87 -0.58 6.23
N PRO A 424 11.11 -1.03 6.49
CA PRO A 424 12.11 -0.26 7.22
C PRO A 424 12.49 1.06 6.55
N ALA A 425 12.60 1.11 5.22
CA ALA A 425 12.93 2.34 4.51
C ALA A 425 11.81 3.38 4.57
N SER A 426 10.54 2.96 4.58
CA SER A 426 9.40 3.86 4.78
C SER A 426 9.39 4.43 6.20
N ILE A 427 9.67 3.62 7.22
CA ILE A 427 9.78 4.07 8.62
C ILE A 427 10.89 5.12 8.76
N VAL A 428 12.07 4.86 8.21
CA VAL A 428 13.20 5.80 8.21
C VAL A 428 12.81 7.12 7.55
N THR A 429 12.12 7.07 6.41
CA THR A 429 11.67 8.25 5.69
C THR A 429 10.64 9.04 6.49
N THR A 430 9.69 8.35 7.11
CA THR A 430 8.69 9.00 7.97
C THR A 430 9.36 9.73 9.14
N ILE A 431 10.33 9.12 9.80
CA ILE A 431 11.09 9.76 10.87
C ILE A 431 11.87 10.98 10.35
N ALA A 432 12.60 10.84 9.24
CA ALA A 432 13.40 11.92 8.69
C ALA A 432 12.55 13.13 8.27
N VAL A 433 11.40 12.89 7.64
CA VAL A 433 10.46 13.94 7.22
C VAL A 433 9.80 14.60 8.44
N THR A 434 9.39 13.82 9.44
CA THR A 434 8.81 14.34 10.68
C THR A 434 9.81 15.23 11.42
N PHE A 435 11.05 14.79 11.54
CA PHE A 435 12.09 15.56 12.22
C PHE A 435 12.46 16.84 11.45
N TYR A 436 12.53 16.76 10.13
CA TYR A 436 12.72 17.94 9.30
C TYR A 436 11.57 18.95 9.45
N ALA A 437 10.33 18.46 9.48
CA ALA A 437 9.15 19.31 9.68
C ALA A 437 9.17 19.97 11.07
N ALA A 438 9.58 19.26 12.11
CA ALA A 438 9.73 19.80 13.46
C ALA A 438 10.85 20.85 13.55
N ASP A 439 12.01 20.60 12.92
CA ASP A 439 13.12 21.55 12.83
C ASP A 439 12.70 22.86 12.14
N THR A 440 12.03 22.74 10.98
CA THR A 440 11.56 23.92 10.23
C THR A 440 10.47 24.70 10.97
N ALA A 441 9.69 24.03 11.83
CA ALA A 441 8.68 24.64 12.69
C ALA A 441 9.26 25.21 13.99
N GLY A 442 10.56 25.00 14.26
CA GLY A 442 11.21 25.47 15.49
C GLY A 442 10.75 24.75 16.76
N ILE A 443 10.34 23.47 16.65
CA ILE A 443 9.85 22.68 17.76
C ILE A 443 11.03 22.23 18.62
N HIS A 444 10.94 22.50 19.93
CA HIS A 444 11.87 21.97 20.92
C HIS A 444 11.42 20.56 21.32
N ALA A 445 12.17 19.55 20.87
CA ALA A 445 11.80 18.16 21.06
C ALA A 445 12.41 17.59 22.35
N SER A 446 11.57 17.00 23.22
CA SER A 446 11.99 16.23 24.40
C SER A 446 12.25 14.76 24.03
N LEU A 447 12.88 14.00 24.95
CA LEU A 447 13.04 12.54 24.77
C LEU A 447 11.70 11.84 24.55
N VAL A 448 10.67 12.27 25.27
CA VAL A 448 9.29 11.75 25.14
C VAL A 448 8.77 11.99 23.73
N TRP A 449 8.96 13.18 23.19
CA TRP A 449 8.57 13.53 21.83
C TRP A 449 9.21 12.60 20.79
N TYR A 450 10.52 12.32 20.92
CA TYR A 450 11.21 11.39 20.01
C TYR A 450 10.67 9.97 20.10
N LEU A 451 10.41 9.48 21.31
CA LEU A 451 9.86 8.14 21.51
C LEU A 451 8.45 8.01 20.93
N VAL A 452 7.61 9.05 21.07
CA VAL A 452 6.29 9.11 20.44
C VAL A 452 6.42 9.11 18.93
N ALA A 453 7.30 9.93 18.37
CA ALA A 453 7.53 10.00 16.92
C ALA A 453 7.95 8.64 16.35
N VAL A 454 8.88 7.95 17.01
CA VAL A 454 9.33 6.61 16.62
C VAL A 454 8.19 5.59 16.72
N PHE A 455 7.48 5.57 17.85
CA PHE A 455 6.34 4.67 18.04
C PHE A 455 5.27 4.88 16.96
N MET A 456 4.88 6.14 16.72
CA MET A 456 3.91 6.50 15.69
C MET A 456 4.38 6.10 14.29
N ALA A 457 5.64 6.37 13.94
CA ALA A 457 6.18 6.00 12.64
C ALA A 457 6.12 4.49 12.40
N VAL A 458 6.57 3.68 13.37
CA VAL A 458 6.53 2.21 13.26
C VAL A 458 5.09 1.71 13.21
N ALA A 459 4.25 2.13 14.13
CA ALA A 459 2.89 1.62 14.26
C ALA A 459 2.02 2.00 13.05
N LEU A 460 2.09 3.25 12.60
CA LEU A 460 1.30 3.72 11.47
C LEU A 460 1.78 3.14 10.13
N ILE A 461 3.08 3.00 9.91
CA ILE A 461 3.57 2.35 8.69
C ILE A 461 3.14 0.88 8.63
N VAL A 462 3.19 0.15 9.75
CA VAL A 462 2.70 -1.25 9.82
C VAL A 462 1.17 -1.31 9.69
N ALA A 463 0.45 -0.32 10.23
CA ALA A 463 -1.01 -0.24 10.13
C ALA A 463 -1.51 0.21 8.74
N THR A 464 -0.65 0.85 7.95
CA THR A 464 -1.04 1.44 6.67
C THR A 464 -0.84 0.42 5.55
N PRO A 465 -1.85 0.13 4.72
CA PRO A 465 -1.65 -0.75 3.57
C PRO A 465 -0.64 -0.13 2.59
N PRO A 466 0.16 -0.95 1.88
CA PRO A 466 1.23 -0.48 0.99
C PRO A 466 0.68 0.14 -0.32
N VAL A 467 -0.27 1.07 -0.21
CA VAL A 467 -0.92 1.75 -1.35
C VAL A 467 -0.35 3.16 -1.48
N SER A 468 0.04 3.54 -2.68
CA SER A 468 0.57 4.88 -2.96
C SER A 468 -0.44 5.98 -2.59
N GLY A 469 0.01 7.02 -1.86
CA GLY A 469 -0.80 8.19 -1.50
C GLY A 469 -1.49 8.12 -0.13
N ILE A 470 -1.34 7.02 0.62
CA ILE A 470 -1.85 6.94 2.01
C ILE A 470 -0.90 7.64 3.00
N GLY A 471 0.32 7.91 2.63
CA GLY A 471 1.31 8.60 3.46
C GLY A 471 0.80 9.90 4.08
N ILE A 472 -0.12 10.60 3.39
CA ILE A 472 -0.76 11.82 3.93
C ILE A 472 -1.50 11.56 5.25
N VAL A 473 -2.22 10.44 5.35
CA VAL A 473 -2.96 10.08 6.57
C VAL A 473 -1.97 9.80 7.71
N THR A 474 -0.87 9.10 7.39
CA THR A 474 0.21 8.81 8.33
C THR A 474 0.84 10.11 8.87
N TYR A 475 1.23 11.02 7.97
CA TYR A 475 1.83 12.30 8.37
C TYR A 475 0.84 13.20 9.11
N ALA A 476 -0.42 13.26 8.68
CA ALA A 476 -1.45 14.03 9.39
C ALA A 476 -1.60 13.55 10.84
N ALA A 477 -1.70 12.24 11.05
CA ALA A 477 -1.81 11.65 12.38
C ALA A 477 -0.57 11.92 13.26
N ILE A 478 0.64 11.81 12.69
CA ILE A 478 1.89 12.10 13.40
C ILE A 478 1.97 13.59 13.75
N PHE A 479 1.69 14.48 12.80
CA PHE A 479 1.83 15.94 12.98
C PHE A 479 0.84 16.46 14.00
N THR A 480 -0.41 16.02 13.94
CA THR A 480 -1.42 16.37 14.96
C THR A 480 -0.98 15.95 16.35
N ARG A 481 -0.40 14.75 16.51
CA ARG A 481 0.03 14.25 17.83
C ARG A 481 1.29 14.92 18.36
N LEU A 482 2.17 15.37 17.46
CA LEU A 482 3.45 15.99 17.81
C LEU A 482 3.41 17.53 17.77
N ASP A 483 2.21 18.12 17.64
CA ASP A 483 1.98 19.57 17.53
C ASP A 483 2.77 20.23 16.38
N ILE A 484 3.01 19.48 15.29
CA ILE A 484 3.64 20.00 14.07
C ILE A 484 2.57 20.73 13.26
N PRO A 485 2.82 21.97 12.80
CA PRO A 485 1.86 22.74 12.03
C PRO A 485 1.38 22.02 10.76
N GLU A 486 0.08 22.11 10.45
CA GLU A 486 -0.52 21.50 9.24
C GLU A 486 0.11 22.01 7.93
N THR A 487 0.69 23.21 7.93
CA THR A 487 1.41 23.78 6.78
C THR A 487 2.59 22.90 6.35
N ALA A 488 3.22 22.18 7.30
CA ALA A 488 4.31 21.24 7.02
C ALA A 488 3.83 19.96 6.31
N LEU A 489 2.51 19.66 6.32
CA LEU A 489 1.96 18.50 5.61
C LEU A 489 2.21 18.57 4.10
N THR A 490 2.24 19.77 3.52
CA THR A 490 2.55 19.94 2.10
C THR A 490 3.93 19.40 1.75
N ILE A 491 4.93 19.73 2.58
CA ILE A 491 6.31 19.25 2.41
C ILE A 491 6.37 17.73 2.60
N ALA A 492 5.69 17.22 3.62
CA ALA A 492 5.63 15.79 3.92
C ALA A 492 5.02 14.99 2.77
N LEU A 493 3.96 15.50 2.14
CA LEU A 493 3.32 14.86 0.98
C LEU A 493 4.23 14.78 -0.24
N ILE A 494 4.91 15.89 -0.55
CA ILE A 494 5.84 15.90 -1.67
C ILE A 494 6.99 14.94 -1.39
N ALA A 495 7.51 14.95 -0.16
CA ALA A 495 8.55 14.04 0.29
C ALA A 495 8.11 12.57 0.20
N ASP A 496 6.88 12.24 0.60
CA ASP A 496 6.31 10.88 0.49
C ASP A 496 6.31 10.38 -0.95
N ILE A 497 5.81 11.19 -1.88
CA ILE A 497 5.75 10.84 -3.30
C ILE A 497 7.15 10.64 -3.88
N LEU A 498 8.07 11.55 -3.62
CA LEU A 498 9.43 11.47 -4.13
C LEU A 498 10.20 10.31 -3.49
N SER A 499 9.98 10.06 -2.21
CA SER A 499 10.63 8.96 -1.50
C SER A 499 10.20 7.59 -2.01
N ALA A 500 9.00 7.44 -2.53
CA ALA A 500 8.49 6.18 -3.04
C ALA A 500 9.39 5.55 -4.12
N PHE A 501 10.12 6.35 -4.89
CA PHE A 501 11.08 5.87 -5.88
C PHE A 501 12.28 5.14 -5.29
N PHE A 502 12.67 5.42 -4.06
CA PHE A 502 13.75 4.71 -3.38
C PHE A 502 13.27 3.84 -2.22
N THR A 503 12.22 4.21 -1.50
CA THR A 503 11.69 3.39 -0.40
C THR A 503 11.09 2.09 -0.87
N SER A 504 10.34 2.10 -1.99
CA SER A 504 9.75 0.87 -2.54
C SER A 504 10.80 -0.18 -2.93
N PRO A 505 11.84 0.12 -3.73
CA PRO A 505 12.87 -0.87 -4.04
C PRO A 505 13.72 -1.26 -2.83
N LEU A 506 13.97 -0.36 -1.88
CA LEU A 506 14.73 -0.67 -0.67
C LEU A 506 13.94 -1.60 0.26
N ASN A 507 12.67 -1.31 0.53
CA ASN A 507 11.81 -2.19 1.32
C ASN A 507 11.71 -3.59 0.70
N GLN A 508 11.52 -3.65 -0.63
CA GLN A 508 11.47 -4.91 -1.36
C GLN A 508 12.77 -5.70 -1.23
N LEU A 509 13.92 -5.05 -1.43
CA LEU A 509 15.23 -5.71 -1.32
C LEU A 509 15.51 -6.18 0.11
N MET A 510 15.24 -5.36 1.11
CA MET A 510 15.40 -5.75 2.52
C MET A 510 14.50 -6.95 2.86
N LEU A 511 13.25 -6.97 2.37
CA LEU A 511 12.36 -8.11 2.55
C LEU A 511 12.89 -9.37 1.86
N GLN A 512 13.41 -9.27 0.63
CA GLN A 512 14.03 -10.41 -0.07
C GLN A 512 15.17 -11.03 0.75
N LEU A 513 16.03 -10.18 1.33
CA LEU A 513 17.14 -10.64 2.16
C LEU A 513 16.66 -11.34 3.44
N GLU A 514 15.64 -10.79 4.10
CA GLU A 514 15.04 -11.42 5.29
C GLU A 514 14.36 -12.75 4.95
N LEU A 515 13.65 -12.83 3.81
CA LEU A 515 13.02 -14.07 3.34
C LEU A 515 14.05 -15.15 3.01
N VAL A 516 15.21 -14.79 2.46
CA VAL A 516 16.34 -15.74 2.25
C VAL A 516 16.84 -16.29 3.58
N MET A 517 17.05 -15.42 4.58
CA MET A 517 17.52 -15.84 5.91
C MET A 517 16.50 -16.73 6.62
N GLU A 518 15.22 -16.43 6.50
CA GLU A 518 14.17 -17.22 7.14
C GLU A 518 13.91 -18.54 6.42
N ALA A 519 13.99 -18.55 5.07
CA ALA A 519 13.92 -19.78 4.28
C ALA A 519 15.06 -20.73 4.58
N ASP A 520 16.27 -20.21 4.80
CA ASP A 520 17.43 -21.02 5.21
C ASP A 520 17.21 -21.65 6.59
N ARG A 521 16.77 -20.88 7.57
CA ARG A 521 16.48 -21.37 8.94
C ARG A 521 15.38 -22.43 8.99
N SER A 522 14.42 -22.34 8.08
CA SER A 522 13.28 -23.26 8.00
C SER A 522 13.49 -24.41 7.00
N ASN A 523 14.70 -24.59 6.47
CA ASN A 523 15.05 -25.56 5.44
C ASN A 523 14.20 -25.47 4.15
N ASN A 524 13.78 -24.26 3.79
CA ASN A 524 13.00 -23.96 2.58
C ASN A 524 13.82 -23.22 1.51
N LEU A 525 15.16 -23.24 1.60
CA LEU A 525 16.07 -22.57 0.68
C LEU A 525 16.84 -23.58 -0.17
N ASN A 526 16.80 -23.41 -1.49
CA ASN A 526 17.67 -24.15 -2.40
C ASN A 526 19.00 -23.41 -2.58
N GLN A 527 20.00 -23.77 -1.78
CA GLN A 527 21.31 -23.13 -1.78
C GLN A 527 22.04 -23.27 -3.13
N GLN A 528 21.84 -24.38 -3.85
CA GLN A 528 22.47 -24.58 -5.17
C GLN A 528 21.95 -23.56 -6.19
N LEU A 529 20.64 -23.25 -6.15
CA LEU A 529 20.05 -22.25 -7.03
C LEU A 529 20.50 -20.83 -6.65
N LEU A 530 20.60 -20.53 -5.37
CA LEU A 530 21.08 -19.24 -4.87
C LEU A 530 22.54 -19.00 -5.28
N GLN A 531 23.39 -20.03 -5.21
CA GLN A 531 24.81 -19.92 -5.52
C GLN A 531 25.13 -20.01 -7.02
N LYS A 532 24.20 -20.48 -7.84
CA LYS A 532 24.31 -20.58 -9.29
C LYS A 532 24.06 -19.23 -9.96
#